data_bf4e92b66bf84d23bebf855974100613
#
_entry.id   bf4e92b66bf84d23bebf855974100613
#
_cell.length_a   1.000
_cell.length_b   1.000
_cell.length_c   1.000
_cell.angle_alpha   90.00
_cell.angle_beta   90.00
_cell.angle_gamma   90.00
#
_symmetry.space_group_name_H-M   'P 1'
#
loop_
_entity.id
_entity.type
_entity.pdbx_description
1 polymer ?
#
loop_
_entity_poly.entity_id
_entity_poly.type
_entity_poly.pdbx_seq_one_letter_code
_entity_poly.pdbx_strand_id
1 'polypeptide(L)'
;MRINQSVIVIALALASTVAYSEPLDVKPGLWEMTITSDLNGMPPIDYSGMTPEQKARIEAAMKARHAMGAIADVHKSCVAKEELAHEPFQEEDMESCTHTVISSTRTKWQSKLVCTHPKRVGEFRMEAQSHERIKGAMHMNESDDKHAMAVQVSIAGRWLGSDCGDIK
;
A
#
# COMPACT_ATOMS: atom_id res chain seq x y z
N MET A 1 -71.59 0.27 13.65
CA MET A 1 -70.44 1.14 13.90
C MET A 1 -69.22 0.41 13.42
N ARG A 2 -68.72 0.72 12.21
CA ARG A 2 -67.58 0.00 11.57
C ARG A 2 -66.35 0.91 11.70
N ILE A 3 -65.37 0.44 12.45
CA ILE A 3 -64.09 1.14 12.63
C ILE A 3 -63.15 0.70 11.48
N ASN A 4 -62.86 1.65 10.60
CA ASN A 4 -61.94 1.46 9.46
C ASN A 4 -60.49 1.65 10.03
N GLN A 5 -59.74 0.55 10.13
CA GLN A 5 -58.31 0.62 10.47
C GLN A 5 -57.52 0.84 9.18
N SER A 6 -57.09 2.09 8.98
CA SER A 6 -56.12 2.44 7.96
C SER A 6 -54.72 2.02 8.39
N VAL A 7 -54.16 1.01 7.78
CA VAL A 7 -52.80 0.57 7.98
C VAL A 7 -51.90 1.50 7.17
N ILE A 8 -51.15 2.36 7.89
CA ILE A 8 -50.12 3.20 7.27
C ILE A 8 -48.83 2.35 7.17
N VAL A 9 -48.54 1.92 5.93
CA VAL A 9 -47.24 1.28 5.62
C VAL A 9 -46.18 2.36 5.44
N ILE A 10 -45.34 2.54 6.44
CA ILE A 10 -44.15 3.42 6.33
C ILE A 10 -43.05 2.62 5.61
N ALA A 11 -42.83 2.91 4.33
CA ALA A 11 -41.71 2.39 3.57
C ALA A 11 -40.43 3.13 4.01
N LEU A 12 -39.60 2.46 4.82
CA LEU A 12 -38.23 2.93 5.11
C LEU A 12 -37.40 2.75 3.83
N ALA A 13 -37.15 3.82 3.12
CA ALA A 13 -36.15 3.86 2.04
C ALA A 13 -34.75 3.83 2.69
N LEU A 14 -34.11 2.67 2.67
CA LEU A 14 -32.68 2.53 2.97
C LEU A 14 -31.86 3.22 1.86
N ALA A 15 -31.48 4.45 2.10
CA ALA A 15 -30.53 5.16 1.25
C ALA A 15 -29.16 4.50 1.42
N SER A 16 -28.80 3.59 0.52
CA SER A 16 -27.43 3.05 0.44
C SER A 16 -26.51 4.18 0.00
N THR A 17 -25.76 4.75 0.94
CA THR A 17 -24.68 5.68 0.63
C THR A 17 -23.54 4.92 -0.02
N VAL A 18 -23.43 5.03 -1.34
CA VAL A 18 -22.25 4.58 -2.07
C VAL A 18 -21.11 5.50 -1.61
N ALA A 19 -20.15 4.94 -0.88
CA ALA A 19 -18.94 5.67 -0.51
C ALA A 19 -18.12 5.88 -1.80
N TYR A 20 -18.17 7.09 -2.35
CA TYR A 20 -17.30 7.49 -3.44
C TYR A 20 -15.89 7.66 -2.89
N SER A 21 -14.93 6.93 -3.44
CA SER A 21 -13.52 7.19 -3.23
C SER A 21 -13.15 8.49 -3.94
N GLU A 22 -12.73 9.50 -3.20
CA GLU A 22 -12.22 10.73 -3.80
C GLU A 22 -10.77 10.52 -4.22
N PRO A 23 -10.38 10.90 -5.46
CA PRO A 23 -8.98 10.85 -5.89
C PRO A 23 -8.14 11.85 -5.11
N LEU A 24 -6.85 11.51 -4.92
CA LEU A 24 -5.89 12.44 -4.32
C LEU A 24 -5.71 13.67 -5.20
N ASP A 25 -5.72 14.85 -4.59
CA ASP A 25 -5.59 16.15 -5.25
C ASP A 25 -4.11 16.47 -5.57
N VAL A 26 -3.58 15.76 -6.57
CA VAL A 26 -2.22 15.90 -7.06
C VAL A 26 -2.19 16.13 -8.56
N LYS A 27 -1.12 16.70 -9.07
CA LYS A 27 -0.96 16.99 -10.50
C LYS A 27 -0.67 15.72 -11.29
N PRO A 28 -1.30 15.50 -12.46
CA PRO A 28 -0.85 14.51 -13.42
C PRO A 28 0.49 14.94 -14.06
N GLY A 29 1.25 13.97 -14.58
CA GLY A 29 2.52 14.21 -15.26
C GLY A 29 3.65 13.39 -14.68
N LEU A 30 4.87 13.88 -14.86
CA LEU A 30 6.09 13.21 -14.46
C LEU A 30 6.36 13.40 -12.97
N TRP A 31 6.55 12.29 -12.28
CA TRP A 31 6.90 12.23 -10.86
C TRP A 31 8.25 11.54 -10.66
N GLU A 32 8.99 12.01 -9.69
CA GLU A 32 10.12 11.28 -9.11
C GLU A 32 9.66 10.64 -7.81
N MET A 33 9.75 9.31 -7.76
CA MET A 33 9.34 8.50 -6.64
C MET A 33 10.57 7.95 -5.93
N THR A 34 10.64 8.14 -4.63
CA THR A 34 11.64 7.51 -3.76
C THR A 34 10.93 6.48 -2.90
N ILE A 35 11.30 5.23 -3.06
CA ILE A 35 10.78 4.10 -2.27
C ILE A 35 11.90 3.64 -1.35
N THR A 36 11.66 3.69 -0.05
CA THR A 36 12.61 3.22 0.96
C THR A 36 12.01 2.03 1.67
N SER A 37 12.69 0.88 1.57
CA SER A 37 12.26 -0.36 2.20
C SER A 37 13.14 -0.69 3.40
N ASP A 38 12.51 -0.97 4.54
CA ASP A 38 13.15 -1.50 5.73
C ASP A 38 12.55 -2.87 6.05
N LEU A 39 13.40 -3.89 6.04
CA LEU A 39 13.04 -5.27 6.35
C LEU A 39 13.42 -5.54 7.81
N ASN A 40 12.52 -5.24 8.71
CA ASN A 40 12.67 -5.54 10.13
C ASN A 40 12.13 -6.94 10.43
N GLY A 41 12.84 -7.70 11.26
CA GLY A 41 12.36 -8.99 11.73
C GLY A 41 12.50 -10.12 10.70
N MET A 42 13.59 -10.12 9.91
CA MET A 42 13.89 -11.33 9.14
C MET A 42 13.91 -12.53 10.08
N PRO A 43 13.22 -13.63 9.70
CA PRO A 43 13.23 -14.83 10.52
C PRO A 43 14.66 -15.32 10.72
N PRO A 44 14.98 -15.93 11.87
CA PRO A 44 16.29 -16.50 12.08
C PRO A 44 16.56 -17.53 10.97
N ILE A 45 17.71 -17.39 10.32
CA ILE A 45 18.10 -18.30 9.27
C ILE A 45 18.34 -19.67 9.89
N ASP A 46 17.72 -20.70 9.35
CA ASP A 46 18.02 -22.06 9.73
C ASP A 46 19.37 -22.47 9.09
N TYR A 47 20.39 -22.57 9.91
CA TYR A 47 21.72 -23.01 9.51
C TYR A 47 21.89 -24.53 9.54
N SER A 48 20.85 -25.30 9.85
CA SER A 48 20.91 -26.75 9.88
C SER A 48 21.20 -27.29 8.48
N GLY A 49 22.27 -28.07 8.33
CA GLY A 49 22.71 -28.61 7.04
C GLY A 49 23.66 -27.73 6.24
N MET A 50 24.04 -26.55 6.72
CA MET A 50 25.01 -25.67 6.07
C MET A 50 26.43 -25.96 6.53
N THR A 51 27.41 -25.82 5.62
CA THR A 51 28.82 -25.83 6.01
C THR A 51 29.22 -24.59 6.77
N PRO A 52 30.31 -24.63 7.57
CA PRO A 52 30.80 -23.44 8.28
C PRO A 52 31.07 -22.26 7.34
N GLU A 53 31.57 -22.52 6.13
CA GLU A 53 31.86 -21.49 5.14
C GLU A 53 30.58 -20.85 4.59
N GLN A 54 29.53 -21.66 4.35
CA GLN A 54 28.22 -21.16 3.92
C GLN A 54 27.60 -20.27 4.98
N LYS A 55 27.63 -20.72 6.25
CA LYS A 55 27.16 -19.95 7.39
C LYS A 55 27.88 -18.62 7.49
N ALA A 56 29.22 -18.62 7.44
CA ALA A 56 30.02 -17.39 7.53
C ALA A 56 29.71 -16.39 6.40
N ARG A 57 29.47 -16.89 5.17
CA ARG A 57 29.08 -16.05 4.03
C ARG A 57 27.72 -15.38 4.26
N ILE A 58 26.73 -16.13 4.74
CA ILE A 58 25.40 -15.60 5.02
C ILE A 58 25.45 -14.57 6.12
N GLU A 59 26.15 -14.87 7.23
CA GLU A 59 26.32 -13.93 8.35
C GLU A 59 27.03 -12.64 7.91
N ALA A 60 28.06 -12.73 7.08
CA ALA A 60 28.73 -11.56 6.52
C ALA A 60 27.81 -10.73 5.62
N ALA A 61 27.03 -11.39 4.75
CA ALA A 61 26.05 -10.72 3.89
C ALA A 61 24.95 -10.01 4.70
N MET A 62 24.45 -10.68 5.74
CA MET A 62 23.46 -10.11 6.65
C MET A 62 24.01 -8.89 7.39
N LYS A 63 25.23 -9.01 7.92
CA LYS A 63 25.91 -7.88 8.60
C LYS A 63 26.11 -6.71 7.65
N ALA A 64 26.56 -6.96 6.42
CA ALA A 64 26.71 -5.93 5.39
C ALA A 64 25.37 -5.27 5.07
N ARG A 65 24.30 -6.06 4.94
CA ARG A 65 22.93 -5.58 4.69
C ARG A 65 22.44 -4.68 5.82
N HIS A 66 22.60 -5.10 7.08
CA HIS A 66 22.25 -4.28 8.24
C HIS A 66 23.05 -2.98 8.30
N ALA A 67 24.34 -3.02 7.90
CA ALA A 67 25.18 -1.82 7.88
C ALA A 67 24.76 -0.81 6.79
N MET A 68 24.11 -1.27 5.71
CA MET A 68 23.59 -0.38 4.66
C MET A 68 22.29 0.33 5.04
N GLY A 69 21.61 -0.15 6.10
CA GLY A 69 20.32 0.41 6.51
C GLY A 69 19.21 0.19 5.50
N ALA A 70 18.21 1.07 5.51
CA ALA A 70 17.10 1.04 4.58
C ALA A 70 17.59 1.33 3.14
N ILE A 71 17.11 0.52 2.18
CA ILE A 71 17.45 0.72 0.76
C ILE A 71 16.44 1.68 0.16
N ALA A 72 16.97 2.76 -0.41
CA ALA A 72 16.18 3.70 -1.19
C ALA A 72 16.34 3.40 -2.68
N ASP A 73 15.23 3.25 -3.38
CA ASP A 73 15.14 3.22 -4.83
C ASP A 73 14.50 4.52 -5.32
N VAL A 74 15.11 5.12 -6.34
CA VAL A 74 14.60 6.36 -6.94
C VAL A 74 14.33 6.13 -8.41
N HIS A 75 13.08 6.30 -8.81
CA HIS A 75 12.66 6.15 -10.20
C HIS A 75 11.70 7.27 -10.62
N LYS A 76 11.52 7.40 -11.92
CA LYS A 76 10.54 8.33 -12.50
C LYS A 76 9.33 7.53 -12.99
N SER A 77 8.15 8.06 -12.76
CA SER A 77 6.88 7.49 -13.21
C SER A 77 6.02 8.58 -13.82
N CYS A 78 5.35 8.25 -14.90
CA CYS A 78 4.33 9.11 -15.49
C CYS A 78 2.99 8.75 -14.89
N VAL A 79 2.31 9.71 -14.27
CA VAL A 79 0.98 9.52 -13.70
C VAL A 79 -0.03 10.22 -14.59
N ALA A 80 -0.86 9.47 -15.29
CA ALA A 80 -1.91 9.99 -16.13
C ALA A 80 -3.08 10.52 -15.28
N LYS A 81 -3.86 11.44 -15.84
CA LYS A 81 -5.03 12.00 -15.14
C LYS A 81 -6.07 10.92 -14.84
N GLU A 82 -6.20 9.95 -15.72
CA GLU A 82 -7.11 8.82 -15.61
C GLU A 82 -6.70 7.90 -14.45
N GLU A 83 -5.41 7.69 -14.25
CA GLU A 83 -4.87 6.87 -13.16
C GLU A 83 -5.13 7.48 -11.79
N LEU A 84 -5.15 8.82 -11.70
CA LEU A 84 -5.51 9.51 -10.46
C LEU A 84 -6.98 9.30 -10.05
N ALA A 85 -7.85 8.95 -11.00
CA ALA A 85 -9.25 8.64 -10.73
C ALA A 85 -9.45 7.21 -10.21
N HIS A 86 -8.43 6.36 -10.33
CA HIS A 86 -8.45 4.99 -9.86
C HIS A 86 -7.74 4.85 -8.51
N GLU A 87 -7.98 3.73 -7.87
CA GLU A 87 -7.29 3.40 -6.63
C GLU A 87 -5.80 3.17 -6.90
N PRO A 88 -4.89 3.57 -5.98
CA PRO A 88 -3.44 3.48 -6.17
C PRO A 88 -2.89 2.06 -6.41
N PHE A 89 -3.69 1.03 -6.16
CA PHE A 89 -3.36 -0.36 -6.39
C PHE A 89 -4.40 -0.99 -7.32
N GLN A 90 -3.96 -1.48 -8.45
CA GLN A 90 -4.80 -2.29 -9.33
C GLN A 90 -4.72 -3.76 -8.89
N GLU A 91 -5.81 -4.49 -9.04
CA GLU A 91 -5.91 -5.90 -8.64
C GLU A 91 -4.88 -6.80 -9.35
N GLU A 92 -4.42 -6.40 -10.55
CA GLU A 92 -3.45 -7.13 -11.36
C GLU A 92 -2.06 -7.25 -10.69
N ASP A 93 -1.69 -6.29 -9.84
CA ASP A 93 -0.37 -6.28 -9.17
C ASP A 93 -0.34 -7.16 -7.91
N MET A 94 -1.50 -7.64 -7.45
CA MET A 94 -1.61 -8.36 -6.18
C MET A 94 -2.63 -9.51 -6.23
N GLU A 95 -2.48 -10.44 -7.16
CA GLU A 95 -3.40 -11.58 -7.35
C GLU A 95 -3.77 -12.36 -6.08
N SER A 96 -2.88 -12.36 -5.08
CA SER A 96 -3.11 -13.06 -3.81
C SER A 96 -3.56 -12.15 -2.66
N CYS A 97 -3.76 -10.86 -2.92
CA CYS A 97 -4.10 -9.87 -1.90
C CYS A 97 -5.45 -9.22 -2.20
N THR A 98 -6.22 -9.00 -1.15
CA THR A 98 -7.43 -8.17 -1.18
C THR A 98 -7.12 -6.87 -0.47
N HIS A 99 -7.50 -5.75 -1.07
CA HIS A 99 -7.44 -4.46 -0.40
C HIS A 99 -8.84 -3.96 -0.06
N THR A 100 -8.95 -3.26 1.06
CA THR A 100 -10.20 -2.64 1.52
C THR A 100 -9.91 -1.20 1.86
N VAL A 101 -10.53 -0.27 1.16
CA VAL A 101 -10.39 1.17 1.45
C VAL A 101 -11.03 1.48 2.80
N ILE A 102 -10.22 2.03 3.72
CA ILE A 102 -10.66 2.48 5.03
C ILE A 102 -11.11 3.95 4.97
N SER A 103 -10.35 4.76 4.24
CA SER A 103 -10.59 6.19 4.10
C SER A 103 -10.04 6.70 2.79
N SER A 104 -10.82 7.51 2.09
CA SER A 104 -10.40 8.21 0.88
C SER A 104 -10.92 9.63 0.92
N THR A 105 -10.00 10.59 0.82
CA THR A 105 -10.25 12.02 0.74
C THR A 105 -9.30 12.63 -0.28
N ARG A 106 -9.51 13.88 -0.66
CA ARG A 106 -8.63 14.60 -1.59
C ARG A 106 -7.17 14.70 -1.12
N THR A 107 -6.89 14.54 0.17
CA THR A 107 -5.54 14.68 0.72
C THR A 107 -5.00 13.41 1.35
N LYS A 108 -5.84 12.42 1.63
CA LYS A 108 -5.43 11.18 2.31
C LYS A 108 -6.15 9.97 1.74
N TRP A 109 -5.41 8.92 1.56
CA TRP A 109 -5.93 7.61 1.21
C TRP A 109 -5.34 6.55 2.12
N GLN A 110 -6.19 5.64 2.58
CA GLN A 110 -5.79 4.55 3.48
C GLN A 110 -6.55 3.29 3.12
N SER A 111 -5.82 2.18 3.03
CA SER A 111 -6.42 0.85 2.87
C SER A 111 -5.78 -0.19 3.75
N LYS A 112 -6.53 -1.25 3.99
CA LYS A 112 -6.08 -2.50 4.59
C LYS A 112 -5.78 -3.50 3.48
N LEU A 113 -4.67 -4.23 3.64
CA LEU A 113 -4.23 -5.28 2.74
C LEU A 113 -4.29 -6.62 3.47
N VAL A 114 -4.87 -7.63 2.82
CA VAL A 114 -4.92 -9.00 3.34
C VAL A 114 -4.52 -9.93 2.20
N CYS A 115 -3.38 -10.60 2.35
CA CYS A 115 -2.85 -11.55 1.38
C CYS A 115 -3.00 -12.97 1.91
N THR A 116 -3.26 -13.91 1.00
CA THR A 116 -3.46 -15.32 1.34
C THR A 116 -2.22 -16.17 1.12
N HIS A 117 -1.37 -15.82 0.15
CA HIS A 117 -0.16 -16.56 -0.21
C HIS A 117 1.01 -15.61 -0.52
N PRO A 118 1.97 -15.42 0.41
CA PRO A 118 1.96 -15.83 1.82
C PRO A 118 0.94 -15.05 2.64
N LYS A 119 0.59 -15.58 3.82
CA LYS A 119 -0.33 -14.89 4.72
C LYS A 119 0.30 -13.59 5.23
N ARG A 120 -0.24 -12.46 4.77
CA ARG A 120 0.20 -11.13 5.18
C ARG A 120 -0.99 -10.26 5.47
N VAL A 121 -0.85 -9.41 6.46
CA VAL A 121 -1.82 -8.37 6.77
C VAL A 121 -1.08 -7.06 6.93
N GLY A 122 -1.60 -6.01 6.35
CA GLY A 122 -0.96 -4.70 6.45
C GLY A 122 -1.89 -3.55 6.17
N GLU A 123 -1.29 -2.37 6.22
CA GLU A 123 -1.95 -1.13 5.90
C GLU A 123 -1.08 -0.33 4.93
N PHE A 124 -1.75 0.32 4.01
CA PHE A 124 -1.15 1.33 3.14
C PHE A 124 -1.81 2.68 3.38
N ARG A 125 -0.98 3.71 3.43
CA ARG A 125 -1.42 5.09 3.59
C ARG A 125 -0.69 5.98 2.60
N MET A 126 -1.43 6.89 1.99
CA MET A 126 -0.87 7.94 1.14
C MET A 126 -1.45 9.29 1.53
N GLU A 127 -0.62 10.31 1.51
CA GLU A 127 -0.99 11.69 1.82
C GLU A 127 -0.45 12.63 0.75
N ALA A 128 -1.34 13.41 0.15
CA ALA A 128 -0.98 14.56 -0.66
C ALA A 128 -0.60 15.72 0.27
N GLN A 129 0.70 15.97 0.41
CA GLN A 129 1.21 17.10 1.19
C GLN A 129 0.98 18.43 0.46
N SER A 130 0.94 18.37 -0.87
CA SER A 130 0.53 19.43 -1.80
C SER A 130 0.19 18.79 -3.14
N HIS A 131 -0.25 19.58 -4.12
CA HIS A 131 -0.49 19.10 -5.48
C HIS A 131 0.78 18.55 -6.17
N GLU A 132 1.97 18.79 -5.61
CA GLU A 132 3.27 18.44 -6.17
C GLU A 132 4.11 17.52 -5.27
N ARG A 133 3.57 17.13 -4.12
CA ARG A 133 4.28 16.28 -3.15
C ARG A 133 3.35 15.28 -2.51
N ILE A 134 3.79 14.03 -2.49
CA ILE A 134 3.11 12.94 -1.78
C ILE A 134 4.04 12.28 -0.79
N LYS A 135 3.45 11.73 0.25
CA LYS A 135 4.08 10.76 1.13
C LYS A 135 3.20 9.54 1.24
N GLY A 136 3.83 8.37 1.29
CA GLY A 136 3.15 7.12 1.53
C GLY A 136 3.91 6.27 2.54
N ALA A 137 3.21 5.36 3.16
CA ALA A 137 3.80 4.32 4.01
C ALA A 137 2.98 3.05 3.86
N MET A 138 3.68 1.93 3.74
CA MET A 138 3.10 0.60 3.80
C MET A 138 3.74 -0.16 4.96
N HIS A 139 2.92 -0.80 5.75
CA HIS A 139 3.35 -1.69 6.81
C HIS A 139 2.68 -3.03 6.60
N MET A 140 3.49 -4.07 6.43
CA MET A 140 3.02 -5.45 6.22
C MET A 140 3.61 -6.34 7.30
N ASN A 141 2.75 -7.13 7.93
CA ASN A 141 3.15 -8.20 8.83
C ASN A 141 2.88 -9.54 8.16
N GLU A 142 3.90 -10.34 8.03
CA GLU A 142 3.80 -11.74 7.64
C GLU A 142 3.94 -12.59 8.90
N SER A 143 3.03 -13.50 9.11
CA SER A 143 3.15 -14.49 10.18
C SER A 143 2.79 -15.86 9.62
N ASP A 144 3.73 -16.77 9.66
CA ASP A 144 3.47 -18.19 9.61
C ASP A 144 3.65 -18.80 11.01
N ASP A 145 3.40 -20.11 11.15
CA ASP A 145 3.47 -20.78 12.44
C ASP A 145 4.88 -20.79 13.07
N LYS A 146 5.90 -20.32 12.35
CA LYS A 146 7.31 -20.39 12.78
C LYS A 146 8.04 -19.06 12.74
N HIS A 147 7.55 -18.10 11.93
CA HIS A 147 8.28 -16.87 11.68
C HIS A 147 7.33 -15.67 11.62
N ALA A 148 7.77 -14.56 12.17
CA ALA A 148 7.12 -13.27 12.02
C ALA A 148 8.09 -12.31 11.33
N MET A 149 7.66 -11.72 10.22
CA MET A 149 8.43 -10.72 9.49
C MET A 149 7.58 -9.45 9.33
N ALA A 150 8.20 -8.30 9.58
CA ALA A 150 7.58 -7.01 9.32
C ALA A 150 8.33 -6.30 8.18
N VAL A 151 7.60 -5.83 7.21
CA VAL A 151 8.12 -5.01 6.11
C VAL A 151 7.54 -3.62 6.26
N GLN A 152 8.41 -2.62 6.29
CA GLN A 152 8.04 -1.21 6.25
C GLN A 152 8.54 -0.61 4.95
N VAL A 153 7.66 0.06 4.23
CA VAL A 153 7.99 0.80 3.02
C VAL A 153 7.54 2.24 3.21
N SER A 154 8.46 3.17 2.97
CA SER A 154 8.17 4.60 2.91
C SER A 154 8.25 5.06 1.47
N ILE A 155 7.31 5.89 1.06
CA ILE A 155 7.21 6.43 -0.29
C ILE A 155 7.23 7.95 -0.19
N ALA A 156 8.06 8.59 -1.00
CA ALA A 156 8.04 10.03 -1.19
C ALA A 156 7.98 10.33 -2.68
N GLY A 157 7.04 11.18 -3.11
CA GLY A 157 6.89 11.58 -4.49
C GLY A 157 7.03 13.09 -4.64
N ARG A 158 7.72 13.50 -5.69
CA ARG A 158 7.89 14.88 -6.11
C ARG A 158 7.53 15.03 -7.59
N TRP A 159 6.60 15.91 -7.88
CA TRP A 159 6.23 16.26 -9.26
C TRP A 159 7.37 17.01 -9.96
N LEU A 160 7.66 16.63 -11.17
CA LEU A 160 8.74 17.21 -11.98
C LEU A 160 8.22 18.09 -13.12
N GLY A 161 7.04 17.78 -13.65
CA GLY A 161 6.48 18.50 -14.79
C GLY A 161 5.24 17.81 -15.37
N SER A 162 4.52 18.51 -16.24
CA SER A 162 3.33 17.95 -16.92
C SER A 162 3.70 17.04 -18.09
N ASP A 163 4.91 17.14 -18.61
CA ASP A 163 5.41 16.35 -19.73
C ASP A 163 6.17 15.13 -19.19
N CYS A 164 5.72 13.95 -19.57
CA CYS A 164 6.34 12.68 -19.20
C CYS A 164 7.50 12.28 -20.13
N GLY A 165 7.67 12.92 -21.29
CA GLY A 165 8.63 12.50 -22.30
C GLY A 165 8.41 11.05 -22.73
N ASP A 166 9.46 10.26 -22.74
CA ASP A 166 9.44 8.84 -23.13
C ASP A 166 9.10 7.89 -21.96
N ILE A 167 8.77 8.43 -20.78
CA ILE A 167 8.46 7.63 -19.59
C ILE A 167 6.98 7.26 -19.61
N LYS A 168 6.74 5.96 -19.50
CA LYS A 168 5.39 5.38 -19.38
C LYS A 168 5.13 5.00 -17.94
#